data_6764b3336001de332a39def053fcf6c9
#
_entry.id   6764b3336001de332a39def053fcf6c9
#
_cell.length_a   1.000
_cell.length_b   1.000
_cell.length_c   1.000
_cell.angle_alpha   90.00
_cell.angle_beta   90.00
_cell.angle_gamma   90.00
#
_symmetry.space_group_name_H-M   'P 1'
#
loop_
_entity.id
_entity.type
_entity.pdbx_description
1 polymer ?
#
loop_
_entity_poly.entity_id
_entity_poly.type
_entity_poly.pdbx_seq_one_letter_code
_entity_poly.pdbx_strand_id
1 'polypeptide(L)' 'MEYIYQRVRDLREDNDKTQAEIAEILNVYTTTYQRWERGETEIPCHIVKQLSVYYNVSADYILGLPDLPYPKR' A
#
# COMPACT_ATOMS: atom_id res chain seq x y z
N MET A 1 -16.91 7.57 2.26
CA MET A 1 -15.84 7.67 1.27
C MET A 1 -15.05 6.37 1.23
N GLU A 2 -14.85 5.84 0.05
CA GLU A 2 -14.12 4.60 -0.12
C GLU A 2 -12.62 4.89 -0.13
N TYR A 3 -11.86 4.11 0.65
CA TYR A 3 -10.41 4.25 0.67
C TYR A 3 -9.81 3.50 -0.50
N ILE A 4 -9.10 4.21 -1.37
CA ILE A 4 -8.49 3.62 -2.57
C ILE A 4 -7.47 2.54 -2.21
N TYR A 5 -6.73 2.76 -1.13
CA TYR A 5 -5.67 1.84 -0.70
C TYR A 5 -6.03 1.11 0.59
N GLN A 6 -7.26 0.61 0.67
CA GLN A 6 -7.72 -0.12 1.86
C GLN A 6 -6.80 -1.28 2.23
N ARG A 7 -6.27 -1.98 1.23
CA ARG A 7 -5.40 -3.14 1.49
C ARG A 7 -4.08 -2.77 2.11
N VAL A 8 -3.58 -1.56 1.86
CA VAL A 8 -2.36 -1.07 2.51
C VAL A 8 -2.57 -0.99 4.01
N ARG A 9 -3.69 -0.45 4.43
CA ARG A 9 -4.06 -0.38 5.83
C ARG A 9 -4.27 -1.77 6.42
N ASP A 10 -4.98 -2.62 5.70
CA ASP A 10 -5.27 -3.99 6.14
C ASP A 10 -3.98 -4.77 6.37
N LEU A 11 -3.04 -4.68 5.44
CA LEU A 11 -1.75 -5.34 5.58
C LEU A 11 -0.98 -4.84 6.79
N ARG A 12 -1.00 -3.54 7.01
CA ARG A 12 -0.33 -2.95 8.16
C ARG A 12 -0.92 -3.46 9.46
N GLU A 13 -2.25 -3.43 9.57
CA GLU A 13 -2.95 -3.87 10.77
C GLU A 13 -2.78 -5.37 11.00
N ASP A 14 -2.83 -6.17 9.94
CA ASP A 14 -2.63 -7.62 10.02
C ASP A 14 -1.23 -7.98 10.53
N ASN A 15 -0.25 -7.11 10.30
CA ASN A 15 1.12 -7.31 10.74
C ASN A 15 1.43 -6.57 12.04
N ASP A 16 0.42 -6.03 12.71
CA ASP A 16 0.55 -5.33 13.99
C ASP A 16 1.54 -4.18 13.95
N LYS A 17 1.54 -3.42 12.85
CA LYS A 17 2.43 -2.28 12.69
C LYS A 17 1.67 -0.97 12.80
N THR A 18 2.33 0.03 13.40
CA THR A 18 1.79 1.38 13.43
C THR A 18 2.13 2.09 12.13
N GLN A 19 1.41 3.18 11.86
CA GLN A 19 1.71 4.01 10.69
C GLN A 19 3.13 4.56 10.75
N ALA A 20 3.59 4.95 11.95
CA ALA A 20 4.94 5.46 12.12
C ALA A 20 6.00 4.40 11.80
N GLU A 21 5.75 3.15 12.19
CA GLU A 21 6.68 2.04 11.92
C GLU A 21 6.82 1.80 10.42
N ILE A 22 5.70 1.77 9.71
CA ILE A 22 5.75 1.55 8.25
C ILE A 22 6.39 2.74 7.55
N ALA A 23 6.07 3.97 7.98
CA ALA A 23 6.70 5.16 7.41
C ALA A 23 8.23 5.11 7.57
N GLU A 24 8.71 4.65 8.73
CA GLU A 24 10.14 4.49 8.96
C GLU A 24 10.76 3.45 8.03
N ILE A 25 10.09 2.31 7.87
CA ILE A 25 10.54 1.25 6.95
C ILE A 25 10.65 1.78 5.53
N LEU A 26 9.69 2.60 5.12
CA LEU A 26 9.67 3.18 3.77
C LEU A 26 10.55 4.42 3.64
N ASN A 27 11.11 4.89 4.74
CA ASN A 27 11.93 6.10 4.80
C ASN A 27 11.17 7.34 4.30
N VAL A 28 9.95 7.50 4.79
CA VAL A 28 9.10 8.66 4.49
C VAL A 28 8.55 9.23 5.79
N TYR A 29 8.01 10.46 5.72
CA TYR A 29 7.35 11.05 6.87
C TYR A 29 6.04 10.32 7.17
N THR A 30 5.71 10.21 8.45
CA THR A 30 4.46 9.57 8.88
C THR A 30 3.25 10.25 8.24
N THR A 31 3.26 11.60 8.15
CA THR A 31 2.16 12.34 7.53
C THR A 31 1.99 11.98 6.05
N THR A 32 3.09 11.77 5.35
CA THR A 32 3.05 11.35 3.95
C THR A 32 2.42 9.97 3.82
N TYR A 33 2.85 9.04 4.66
CA TYR A 33 2.30 7.69 4.66
C TYR A 33 0.80 7.70 5.00
N GLN A 34 0.39 8.51 5.98
CA GLN A 34 -1.01 8.63 6.37
C GLN A 34 -1.88 9.09 5.21
N ARG A 35 -1.39 10.03 4.41
CA ARG A 35 -2.12 10.51 3.23
C ARG A 35 -2.34 9.40 2.21
N TRP A 36 -1.36 8.53 2.07
CA TRP A 36 -1.49 7.37 1.17
C TRP A 36 -2.59 6.43 1.66
N GLU A 37 -2.60 6.09 2.94
CA GLU A 37 -3.63 5.20 3.49
C GLU A 37 -5.03 5.78 3.32
N ARG A 38 -5.17 7.10 3.44
CA ARG A 38 -6.46 7.75 3.28
C ARG A 38 -6.85 7.98 1.82
N GLY A 39 -5.96 7.70 0.90
CA GLY A 39 -6.23 7.91 -0.51
C GLY A 39 -6.21 9.38 -0.93
N GLU A 40 -5.64 10.26 -0.12
CA GLU A 40 -5.54 11.68 -0.45
C GLU A 40 -4.53 11.94 -1.55
N THR A 41 -3.48 11.13 -1.62
CA THR A 41 -2.48 11.20 -2.65
C THR A 41 -2.18 9.80 -3.14
N GLU A 42 -1.73 9.68 -4.38
CA GLU A 42 -1.39 8.38 -4.93
C GLU A 42 -0.05 7.90 -4.38
N ILE A 43 0.05 6.58 -4.19
CA ILE A 43 1.30 5.96 -3.76
C ILE A 43 2.24 5.88 -4.95
N PRO A 44 3.46 6.44 -4.85
CA PRO A 44 4.43 6.32 -5.94
C PRO A 44 4.74 4.85 -6.26
N CYS A 45 5.02 4.56 -7.52
CA CYS A 45 5.30 3.19 -7.96
C CYS A 45 6.43 2.53 -7.18
N HIS A 46 7.49 3.25 -6.86
CA HIS A 46 8.62 2.69 -6.12
C HIS A 46 8.22 2.31 -4.68
N ILE A 47 7.24 3.00 -4.11
CA ILE A 47 6.72 2.67 -2.78
C ILE A 47 5.83 1.43 -2.86
N VAL A 48 4.99 1.32 -3.90
CA VAL A 48 4.19 0.12 -4.12
C VAL A 48 5.10 -1.10 -4.24
N LYS A 49 6.21 -0.96 -4.94
CA LYS A 49 7.21 -2.03 -5.07
C LYS A 49 7.79 -2.42 -3.72
N GLN A 50 8.16 -1.42 -2.90
CA GLN A 50 8.70 -1.69 -1.56
C GLN A 50 7.68 -2.41 -0.68
N LEU A 51 6.43 -1.98 -0.71
CA LEU A 51 5.36 -2.62 0.06
C LEU A 51 5.12 -4.05 -0.42
N SER A 52 5.14 -4.27 -1.72
CA SER A 52 4.99 -5.60 -2.31
C SER A 52 6.07 -6.55 -1.78
N VAL A 53 7.30 -6.10 -1.78
CA VAL A 53 8.43 -6.90 -1.29
C VAL A 53 8.31 -7.12 0.23
N TYR A 54 8.02 -6.05 0.95
CA TYR A 54 7.96 -6.11 2.41
C TYR A 54 6.87 -7.07 2.91
N TYR A 55 5.68 -6.98 2.33
CA TYR A 55 4.56 -7.84 2.73
C TYR A 55 4.51 -9.16 1.95
N ASN A 56 5.35 -9.32 0.95
CA ASN A 56 5.36 -10.50 0.09
C ASN A 56 4.00 -10.73 -0.58
N VAL A 57 3.46 -9.68 -1.16
CA VAL A 57 2.20 -9.70 -1.90
C VAL A 57 2.42 -9.02 -3.25
N SER A 58 1.49 -9.24 -4.18
CA SER A 58 1.60 -8.61 -5.49
C SER A 58 1.25 -7.12 -5.42
N ALA A 59 1.77 -6.34 -6.35
CA ALA A 59 1.41 -4.93 -6.49
C ALA A 59 -0.08 -4.80 -6.80
N ASP A 60 -0.63 -5.71 -7.59
CA ASP A 60 -2.07 -5.72 -7.92
C ASP A 60 -2.91 -5.84 -6.66
N TYR A 61 -2.51 -6.69 -5.73
CA TYR A 61 -3.21 -6.83 -4.46
C TYR A 61 -3.20 -5.52 -3.68
N ILE A 62 -2.03 -4.87 -3.59
CA ILE A 62 -1.88 -3.61 -2.88
C ILE A 62 -2.77 -2.53 -3.48
N LEU A 63 -2.85 -2.49 -4.80
CA LEU A 63 -3.64 -1.49 -5.52
C LEU A 63 -5.13 -1.80 -5.52
N GLY A 64 -5.53 -2.97 -4.99
CA GLY A 64 -6.93 -3.35 -4.93
C GLY A 64 -7.52 -3.72 -6.27
N LEU A 65 -6.68 -4.08 -7.22
CA LEU A 65 -7.15 -4.50 -8.52
C LEU A 65 -7.78 -5.89 -8.43
N PRO A 66 -8.87 -6.13 -9.17
CA PRO A 66 -9.51 -7.44 -9.15
C PRO A 66 -8.60 -8.49 -9.79
N ASP A 67 -8.75 -9.73 -9.32
CA ASP A 67 -8.01 -10.87 -9.85
C ASP A 67 -8.68 -11.34 -11.14
N LEU A 68 -8.61 -10.50 -12.16
CA LEU A 68 -9.21 -10.78 -13.46
C LEU A 68 -8.14 -11.22 -14.44
N PRO A 69 -8.48 -12.11 -15.37
CA PRO A 69 -7.53 -12.43 -16.43
C PRO A 69 -7.38 -11.22 -17.35
N TYR A 70 -6.15 -10.72 -17.45
CA TYR A 70 -5.85 -9.63 -18.37
C TYR A 70 -5.59 -10.20 -19.75
N PRO A 71 -6.00 -9.49 -20.80
CA PRO A 71 -5.70 -9.95 -22.14
C PRO A 71 -4.19 -10.02 -22.35
N LYS A 72 -3.74 -11.09 -22.94
CA LYS A 72 -2.32 -11.25 -23.27
C LYS A 72 -2.01 -10.43 -24.50
N ARG A 73 -0.85 -9.85 -24.50
CA ARG A 73 -0.38 -9.07 -25.62
C ARG A 73 0.45 -9.92 -26.56
#